data_3cc99dba35e1331bf38646548d321fed
#
_entry.id   3cc99dba35e1331bf38646548d321fed
#
_cell.length_a   1.000
_cell.length_b   1.000
_cell.length_c   1.000
_cell.angle_alpha   90.00
_cell.angle_beta   90.00
_cell.angle_gamma   90.00
#
_symmetry.space_group_name_H-M   'P 1'
#
loop_
_entity.id
_entity.type
_entity.pdbx_description
1 polymer ?
#
loop_
_entity_poly.entity_id
_entity_poly.type
_entity_poly.pdbx_seq_one_letter_code
_entity_poly.pdbx_strand_id
1 'polypeptide(L)'
;MIRNVDVSAVVPGRVASVATPAIPTHILDNARRLVSPLGTLNHGLTTGRYQSPLRYPGAKSSLAPMIARILEAAKGSRQVPEINLLVEPFAGGASASLRLVGHGIVDRVLLADVDPLVTAFWQVAAADTDSLIDRMHDEWSRYVKPGGMTGVERWDYWRSWTPARNAKPATVRLGLAVQCLFLNRTTFSGILHGKAGPIGGRKQESQYGIGCRWNPASIEERLRYIGHLYETGRLVDVWRKDWKQTLADVPEHYPQLIPSRVVAYLDPPYLEKASHLYRTSFDPSGGYGGDGAGKSRPNDHMLHIQLATYLRTKAQFRWLLSYDNNPLLTDSPWLYAHARMTPSKEDRETLGVRSWNLTKRLVKMRYTASGKTGKRNADELLITTLPSSTVPIDHQLRELPM
;
A
#
# COMPACT_ATOMS: atom_id res chain seq x y z
N MET A 1 -21.32 -55.23 -13.49
CA MET A 1 -21.68 -54.58 -12.23
C MET A 1 -20.55 -53.64 -11.86
N ILE A 2 -20.63 -52.41 -12.26
CA ILE A 2 -19.66 -51.38 -11.92
C ILE A 2 -20.37 -50.44 -10.92
N ARG A 3 -19.88 -50.39 -9.69
CA ARG A 3 -20.45 -49.52 -8.65
C ARG A 3 -20.00 -48.10 -8.89
N ASN A 4 -20.98 -47.22 -9.01
CA ASN A 4 -20.81 -45.78 -8.95
C ASN A 4 -20.20 -45.40 -7.60
N VAL A 5 -19.08 -44.70 -7.61
CA VAL A 5 -18.54 -43.97 -6.45
C VAL A 5 -19.03 -42.57 -6.57
N ASP A 6 -19.86 -42.19 -5.59
CA ASP A 6 -20.42 -40.85 -5.41
C ASP A 6 -19.28 -39.89 -5.00
N VAL A 7 -19.03 -38.84 -5.84
CA VAL A 7 -18.06 -37.79 -5.58
C VAL A 7 -18.85 -36.51 -5.26
N SER A 8 -19.53 -36.53 -4.13
CA SER A 8 -20.14 -35.32 -3.59
C SER A 8 -19.49 -34.95 -2.25
N ALA A 9 -19.08 -33.70 -2.15
CA ALA A 9 -18.67 -32.95 -0.96
C ALA A 9 -17.17 -32.93 -0.63
N VAL A 10 -16.39 -32.17 -1.42
CA VAL A 10 -15.31 -31.37 -0.83
C VAL A 10 -15.82 -29.93 -0.71
N VAL A 11 -16.31 -29.59 0.45
CA VAL A 11 -16.63 -28.22 0.83
C VAL A 11 -15.29 -27.46 0.95
N PRO A 12 -15.04 -26.37 0.21
CA PRO A 12 -13.87 -25.55 0.43
C PRO A 12 -13.95 -24.98 1.86
N GLY A 13 -13.01 -25.39 2.71
CA GLY A 13 -12.91 -24.86 4.06
C GLY A 13 -12.90 -23.33 4.00
N ARG A 14 -13.90 -22.67 4.59
CA ARG A 14 -13.88 -21.25 4.88
C ARG A 14 -12.60 -20.97 5.63
N VAL A 15 -11.68 -20.24 5.02
CA VAL A 15 -10.58 -19.60 5.74
C VAL A 15 -11.27 -18.68 6.74
N ALA A 16 -11.19 -19.02 8.03
CA ALA A 16 -11.74 -18.21 9.09
C ALA A 16 -11.20 -16.78 8.90
N SER A 17 -12.09 -15.83 8.66
CA SER A 17 -11.72 -14.42 8.64
C SER A 17 -11.16 -14.13 10.03
N VAL A 18 -9.88 -13.85 10.12
CA VAL A 18 -9.29 -13.32 11.35
C VAL A 18 -10.00 -12.00 11.58
N ALA A 19 -10.86 -11.95 12.60
CA ALA A 19 -11.58 -10.73 12.92
C ALA A 19 -10.55 -9.60 13.11
N THR A 20 -10.68 -8.57 12.30
CA THR A 20 -9.94 -7.32 12.53
C THR A 20 -10.26 -6.88 13.95
N PRO A 21 -9.29 -6.56 14.79
CA PRO A 21 -9.58 -6.07 16.13
C PRO A 21 -10.55 -4.89 16.00
N ALA A 22 -11.65 -4.92 16.76
CA ALA A 22 -12.60 -3.83 16.75
C ALA A 22 -11.87 -2.53 17.05
N ILE A 23 -12.08 -1.50 16.22
CA ILE A 23 -11.49 -0.18 16.46
C ILE A 23 -12.05 0.29 17.81
N PRO A 24 -11.19 0.68 18.78
CA PRO A 24 -11.67 1.21 20.03
C PRO A 24 -12.68 2.34 19.82
N THR A 25 -13.76 2.36 20.58
CA THR A 25 -14.87 3.31 20.41
C THR A 25 -14.41 4.76 20.38
N HIS A 26 -13.37 5.11 21.17
CA HIS A 26 -12.79 6.44 21.21
C HIS A 26 -12.10 6.82 19.87
N ILE A 27 -11.55 5.84 19.12
CA ILE A 27 -10.96 6.09 17.79
C ILE A 27 -12.06 6.33 16.78
N LEU A 28 -13.18 5.59 16.85
CA LEU A 28 -14.36 5.84 16.02
C LEU A 28 -14.98 7.22 16.30
N ASP A 29 -15.07 7.61 17.56
CA ASP A 29 -15.56 8.93 17.96
C ASP A 29 -14.60 10.04 17.52
N ASN A 30 -13.30 9.82 17.59
CA ASN A 30 -12.30 10.73 17.06
C ASN A 30 -12.33 10.79 15.52
N ALA A 31 -12.66 9.70 14.84
CA ALA A 31 -12.88 9.72 13.41
C ALA A 31 -14.10 10.54 13.01
N ARG A 32 -15.11 10.66 13.88
CA ARG A 32 -16.29 11.50 13.70
C ARG A 32 -16.02 12.98 13.99
N ARG A 33 -15.06 13.30 14.84
CA ARG A 33 -14.65 14.68 15.15
C ARG A 33 -13.57 15.11 14.17
N LEU A 34 -13.71 16.32 13.64
CA LEU A 34 -12.66 16.98 12.87
C LEU A 34 -11.54 17.32 13.86
N VAL A 35 -10.53 16.48 13.95
CA VAL A 35 -9.34 16.76 14.75
C VAL A 35 -8.46 17.72 13.97
N SER A 36 -8.06 18.80 14.57
CA SER A 36 -7.07 19.72 14.02
C SER A 36 -5.81 18.93 13.59
N PRO A 37 -5.21 19.26 12.45
CA PRO A 37 -3.98 18.64 12.02
C PRO A 37 -2.92 18.73 13.10
N LEU A 38 -2.03 17.74 13.18
CA LEU A 38 -0.78 17.88 13.93
C LEU A 38 -0.10 19.12 13.39
N GLY A 39 0.18 20.10 14.25
CA GLY A 39 0.75 21.37 13.84
C GLY A 39 1.81 21.20 12.77
N THR A 40 1.79 22.07 11.77
CA THR A 40 2.72 22.06 10.65
C THR A 40 4.14 21.99 11.16
N LEU A 41 4.77 20.85 11.01
CA LEU A 41 6.20 20.73 11.21
C LEU A 41 6.83 21.45 10.01
N ASN A 42 7.44 22.60 10.23
CA ASN A 42 8.11 23.44 9.22
C ASN A 42 9.37 22.79 8.60
N HIS A 43 9.45 21.48 8.64
CA HIS A 43 10.57 20.74 8.11
C HIS A 43 10.09 19.96 6.90
N GLY A 44 10.59 20.26 5.74
CA GLY A 44 10.24 19.56 4.50
C GLY A 44 10.06 18.06 4.69
N LEU A 45 9.34 17.38 3.80
CA LEU A 45 8.97 15.95 3.88
C LEU A 45 10.19 14.99 3.92
N THR A 46 11.24 15.35 4.67
CA THR A 46 12.55 14.65 4.69
C THR A 46 12.85 13.97 6.03
N THR A 47 12.06 14.21 7.08
CA THR A 47 12.32 13.64 8.42
C THR A 47 12.31 12.12 8.40
N GLY A 48 13.37 11.51 8.94
CA GLY A 48 13.57 10.05 8.93
C GLY A 48 12.48 9.27 9.66
N ARG A 49 11.91 9.86 10.73
CA ARG A 49 10.86 9.23 11.55
C ARG A 49 9.55 8.94 10.80
N TYR A 50 9.22 9.77 9.80
CA TYR A 50 8.00 9.60 9.01
C TYR A 50 8.20 8.65 7.81
N GLN A 51 9.33 8.00 7.71
CA GLN A 51 9.60 7.01 6.68
C GLN A 51 9.06 5.64 7.09
N SER A 52 8.68 4.87 6.09
CA SER A 52 8.26 3.49 6.31
C SER A 52 9.38 2.64 6.93
N PRO A 53 9.07 1.78 7.90
CA PRO A 53 10.00 0.74 8.34
C PRO A 53 10.19 -0.34 7.29
N LEU A 54 9.29 -0.48 6.31
CA LEU A 54 9.42 -1.42 5.20
C LEU A 54 10.13 -0.78 4.00
N ARG A 55 10.92 -1.58 3.31
CA ARG A 55 11.55 -1.24 2.03
C ARG A 55 10.75 -1.88 0.91
N TYR A 56 9.70 -1.22 0.49
CA TYR A 56 8.81 -1.79 -0.50
C TYR A 56 9.27 -1.41 -1.93
N PRO A 57 9.32 -2.36 -2.88
CA PRO A 57 9.61 -2.05 -4.28
C PRO A 57 8.61 -1.03 -4.82
N GLY A 58 9.10 0.01 -5.48
CA GLY A 58 8.23 1.08 -5.98
C GLY A 58 7.75 2.08 -4.93
N ALA A 59 8.32 2.04 -3.70
CA ALA A 59 7.94 2.98 -2.63
C ALA A 59 7.95 4.45 -3.09
N LYS A 60 6.84 5.13 -2.89
CA LYS A 60 6.57 6.50 -3.38
C LYS A 60 7.06 7.59 -2.43
N SER A 61 8.11 7.30 -1.62
CA SER A 61 8.66 8.31 -0.71
C SER A 61 9.18 9.56 -1.44
N SER A 62 9.72 9.42 -2.64
CA SER A 62 10.16 10.53 -3.48
C SER A 62 9.00 11.26 -4.18
N LEU A 63 7.85 10.60 -4.35
CA LEU A 63 6.65 11.21 -4.92
C LEU A 63 5.80 11.92 -3.85
N ALA A 64 5.97 11.58 -2.58
CA ALA A 64 5.18 12.16 -1.48
C ALA A 64 5.19 13.70 -1.44
N PRO A 65 6.30 14.43 -1.69
CA PRO A 65 6.26 15.88 -1.75
C PRO A 65 5.34 16.43 -2.85
N MET A 66 5.30 15.76 -4.01
CA MET A 66 4.40 16.17 -5.10
C MET A 66 2.95 15.88 -4.76
N ILE A 67 2.67 14.70 -4.21
CA ILE A 67 1.33 14.35 -3.73
C ILE A 67 0.87 15.37 -2.68
N ALA A 68 1.74 15.74 -1.73
CA ALA A 68 1.44 16.76 -0.73
C ALA A 68 1.02 18.08 -1.35
N ARG A 69 1.77 18.59 -2.34
CA ARG A 69 1.45 19.85 -3.04
C ARG A 69 0.11 19.79 -3.74
N ILE A 70 -0.20 18.66 -4.39
CA ILE A 70 -1.49 18.46 -5.06
C ILE A 70 -2.64 18.46 -4.04
N LEU A 71 -2.47 17.76 -2.92
CA LEU A 71 -3.48 17.70 -1.87
C LEU A 71 -3.66 19.05 -1.18
N GLU A 72 -2.58 19.77 -0.85
CA GLU A 72 -2.64 21.10 -0.25
C GLU A 72 -3.31 22.11 -1.17
N ALA A 73 -2.97 22.11 -2.45
CA ALA A 73 -3.61 22.98 -3.43
C ALA A 73 -5.10 22.69 -3.62
N ALA A 74 -5.53 21.44 -3.40
CA ALA A 74 -6.93 21.06 -3.49
C ALA A 74 -7.75 21.50 -2.26
N LYS A 75 -7.12 21.57 -1.08
CA LYS A 75 -7.77 21.97 0.17
C LYS A 75 -8.30 23.41 0.09
N GLY A 76 -9.36 23.67 0.86
CA GLY A 76 -9.99 24.99 0.91
C GLY A 76 -10.89 25.30 -0.29
N SER A 77 -10.94 24.43 -1.30
CA SER A 77 -11.91 24.57 -2.38
C SER A 77 -13.30 24.15 -1.91
N ARG A 78 -14.37 24.68 -2.54
CA ARG A 78 -15.75 24.25 -2.26
C ARG A 78 -15.94 22.73 -2.45
N GLN A 79 -15.13 22.12 -3.29
CA GLN A 79 -15.23 20.69 -3.62
C GLN A 79 -14.39 19.80 -2.70
N VAL A 80 -13.34 20.35 -2.09
CA VAL A 80 -12.43 19.68 -1.15
C VAL A 80 -12.12 20.65 -0.03
N PRO A 81 -13.03 20.86 0.92
CA PRO A 81 -12.82 21.82 2.02
C PRO A 81 -11.62 21.39 2.89
N GLU A 82 -11.51 20.09 3.17
CA GLU A 82 -10.48 19.47 3.97
C GLU A 82 -10.24 18.02 3.49
N ILE A 83 -9.11 17.42 3.85
CA ILE A 83 -8.84 16.01 3.64
C ILE A 83 -8.68 15.35 5.01
N ASN A 84 -9.81 14.92 5.57
CA ASN A 84 -9.85 14.33 6.90
C ASN A 84 -9.45 12.85 6.89
N LEU A 85 -9.55 12.17 5.74
CA LEU A 85 -9.15 10.78 5.59
C LEU A 85 -8.48 10.54 4.23
N LEU A 86 -7.25 10.05 4.29
CA LEU A 86 -6.58 9.46 3.14
C LEU A 86 -6.70 7.94 3.22
N VAL A 87 -7.19 7.32 2.17
CA VAL A 87 -7.31 5.86 2.06
C VAL A 87 -6.26 5.34 1.10
N GLU A 88 -5.43 4.40 1.53
CA GLU A 88 -4.40 3.76 0.70
C GLU A 88 -4.72 2.26 0.53
N PRO A 89 -5.47 1.86 -0.55
CA PRO A 89 -5.92 0.48 -0.75
C PRO A 89 -4.83 -0.48 -1.23
N PHE A 90 -3.67 0.05 -1.59
CA PHE A 90 -2.47 -0.69 -1.96
C PHE A 90 -1.33 -0.25 -1.05
N ALA A 91 -1.52 -0.46 0.26
CA ALA A 91 -0.65 0.14 1.27
C ALA A 91 0.83 -0.24 1.11
N GLY A 92 1.13 -1.51 0.81
CA GLY A 92 2.51 -1.96 0.67
C GLY A 92 3.39 -1.41 1.78
N GLY A 93 4.33 -0.54 1.42
CA GLY A 93 5.18 0.18 2.36
C GLY A 93 4.58 1.45 2.98
N ALA A 94 3.40 1.88 2.62
CA ALA A 94 2.68 3.09 3.08
C ALA A 94 3.55 4.37 3.14
N SER A 95 4.55 4.46 2.27
CA SER A 95 5.57 5.51 2.34
C SER A 95 5.02 6.91 2.09
N ALA A 96 3.98 7.04 1.27
CA ALA A 96 3.31 8.31 1.02
C ALA A 96 2.42 8.69 2.21
N SER A 97 1.52 7.80 2.62
CA SER A 97 0.55 8.05 3.70
C SER A 97 1.20 8.42 5.02
N LEU A 98 2.26 7.71 5.45
CA LEU A 98 2.98 8.02 6.68
C LEU A 98 3.58 9.43 6.68
N ARG A 99 4.11 9.86 5.55
CA ARG A 99 4.69 11.21 5.41
C ARG A 99 3.60 12.27 5.37
N LEU A 100 2.53 12.03 4.63
CA LEU A 100 1.42 12.98 4.50
C LEU A 100 0.72 13.24 5.83
N VAL A 101 0.44 12.18 6.60
CA VAL A 101 -0.18 12.33 7.92
C VAL A 101 0.79 12.91 8.95
N GLY A 102 2.07 12.54 8.89
CA GLY A 102 3.10 13.06 9.79
C GLY A 102 3.36 14.55 9.63
N HIS A 103 3.17 15.07 8.42
CA HIS A 103 3.30 16.50 8.13
C HIS A 103 1.97 17.27 8.20
N GLY A 104 0.89 16.61 8.61
CA GLY A 104 -0.43 17.27 8.72
C GLY A 104 -1.06 17.66 7.38
N ILE A 105 -0.58 17.07 6.28
CA ILE A 105 -1.18 17.27 4.94
C ILE A 105 -2.59 16.65 4.91
N VAL A 106 -2.76 15.54 5.60
CA VAL A 106 -4.04 14.87 5.84
C VAL A 106 -4.21 14.62 7.33
N ASP A 107 -5.43 14.59 7.82
CA ASP A 107 -5.67 14.43 9.26
C ASP A 107 -5.46 12.98 9.69
N ARG A 108 -5.93 12.05 8.88
CA ARG A 108 -5.93 10.61 9.16
C ARG A 108 -5.62 9.79 7.93
N VAL A 109 -5.17 8.56 8.18
CA VAL A 109 -4.93 7.55 7.15
C VAL A 109 -5.63 6.24 7.51
N LEU A 110 -6.14 5.56 6.49
CA LEU A 110 -6.60 4.19 6.50
C LEU A 110 -5.73 3.41 5.53
N LEU A 111 -5.08 2.36 6.02
CA LEU A 111 -4.25 1.49 5.19
C LEU A 111 -5.01 0.20 4.88
N ALA A 112 -4.95 -0.26 3.66
CA ALA A 112 -5.45 -1.57 3.30
C ALA A 112 -4.52 -2.28 2.33
N ASP A 113 -4.41 -3.60 2.49
CA ASP A 113 -3.64 -4.45 1.59
C ASP A 113 -4.24 -5.84 1.56
N VAL A 114 -4.14 -6.52 0.43
CA VAL A 114 -4.59 -7.89 0.28
C VAL A 114 -3.56 -8.90 0.78
N ASP A 115 -2.27 -8.50 0.80
CA ASP A 115 -1.18 -9.37 1.25
C ASP A 115 -1.24 -9.58 2.76
N PRO A 116 -1.38 -10.85 3.22
CA PRO A 116 -1.48 -11.15 4.64
C PRO A 116 -0.23 -10.77 5.44
N LEU A 117 0.96 -10.79 4.84
CA LEU A 117 2.19 -10.38 5.51
C LEU A 117 2.22 -8.88 5.74
N VAL A 118 1.91 -8.11 4.70
CA VAL A 118 1.86 -6.64 4.75
C VAL A 118 0.80 -6.17 5.73
N THR A 119 -0.40 -6.74 5.63
CA THR A 119 -1.49 -6.37 6.54
C THR A 119 -1.18 -6.71 7.99
N ALA A 120 -0.68 -7.92 8.26
CA ALA A 120 -0.32 -8.31 9.62
C ALA A 120 0.78 -7.41 10.19
N PHE A 121 1.77 -7.04 9.37
CA PHE A 121 2.82 -6.10 9.77
C PHE A 121 2.22 -4.76 10.22
N TRP A 122 1.36 -4.13 9.43
CA TRP A 122 0.76 -2.84 9.77
C TRP A 122 -0.18 -2.94 10.97
N GLN A 123 -0.96 -4.02 11.09
CA GLN A 123 -1.85 -4.24 12.24
C GLN A 123 -1.07 -4.37 13.55
N VAL A 124 0.02 -5.14 13.55
CA VAL A 124 0.84 -5.34 14.75
C VAL A 124 1.68 -4.09 15.05
N ALA A 125 2.27 -3.46 14.04
CA ALA A 125 2.99 -2.21 14.21
C ALA A 125 2.12 -1.09 14.81
N ALA A 126 0.81 -1.09 14.52
CA ALA A 126 -0.16 -0.14 15.06
C ALA A 126 -0.62 -0.51 16.48
N ALA A 127 -1.10 -1.72 16.68
CA ALA A 127 -1.84 -2.10 17.87
C ALA A 127 -1.03 -2.90 18.93
N ASP A 128 0.13 -3.43 18.55
CA ASP A 128 1.01 -4.22 19.41
C ASP A 128 2.48 -3.92 19.10
N THR A 129 2.78 -2.64 19.10
CA THR A 129 4.08 -2.09 18.67
C THR A 129 5.24 -2.65 19.47
N ASP A 130 5.10 -2.75 20.81
CA ASP A 130 6.18 -3.21 21.69
C ASP A 130 6.53 -4.67 21.43
N SER A 131 5.54 -5.56 21.27
CA SER A 131 5.78 -6.96 20.93
C SER A 131 6.55 -7.10 19.59
N LEU A 132 6.26 -6.24 18.62
CA LEU A 132 6.97 -6.26 17.32
C LEU A 132 8.41 -5.75 17.48
N ILE A 133 8.64 -4.72 18.29
CA ILE A 133 9.96 -4.18 18.61
C ILE A 133 10.82 -5.24 19.31
N ASP A 134 10.29 -5.90 20.34
CA ASP A 134 11.00 -6.95 21.07
C ASP A 134 11.42 -8.09 20.12
N ARG A 135 10.52 -8.54 19.27
CA ARG A 135 10.81 -9.57 18.27
C ARG A 135 11.82 -9.10 17.22
N MET A 136 11.75 -7.86 16.81
CA MET A 136 12.70 -7.26 15.88
C MET A 136 14.12 -7.22 16.47
N HIS A 137 14.27 -6.87 17.75
CA HIS A 137 15.57 -6.88 18.46
C HIS A 137 16.08 -8.31 18.67
N ASP A 138 15.19 -9.27 18.95
CA ASP A 138 15.55 -10.68 19.08
C ASP A 138 16.08 -11.25 17.75
N GLU A 139 15.38 -11.02 16.65
CA GLU A 139 15.83 -11.41 15.30
C GLU A 139 17.16 -10.74 14.93
N TRP A 140 17.34 -9.46 15.28
CA TRP A 140 18.58 -8.76 15.06
C TRP A 140 19.74 -9.39 15.81
N SER A 141 19.62 -9.52 17.13
CA SER A 141 20.71 -9.94 17.99
C SER A 141 21.18 -11.37 17.75
N ARG A 142 20.23 -12.26 17.48
CA ARG A 142 20.53 -13.71 17.33
C ARG A 142 20.94 -14.11 15.92
N TYR A 143 20.40 -13.46 14.90
CA TYR A 143 20.53 -13.97 13.54
C TYR A 143 21.09 -12.95 12.55
N VAL A 144 20.63 -11.71 12.57
CA VAL A 144 20.99 -10.72 11.55
C VAL A 144 22.34 -10.07 11.86
N LYS A 145 22.62 -9.72 13.13
CA LYS A 145 23.89 -9.13 13.56
C LYS A 145 25.07 -10.09 13.37
N PRO A 146 24.98 -11.38 13.74
CA PRO A 146 26.01 -12.35 13.39
C PRO A 146 26.20 -12.49 11.89
N GLY A 147 25.11 -12.41 11.12
CA GLY A 147 25.15 -12.46 9.65
C GLY A 147 25.59 -13.80 9.09
N GLY A 148 26.21 -13.80 7.90
CA GLY A 148 26.72 -14.98 7.27
C GLY A 148 25.68 -16.10 7.11
N MET A 149 26.09 -17.34 7.34
CA MET A 149 25.21 -18.52 7.21
C MET A 149 24.07 -18.51 8.22
N THR A 150 24.29 -18.07 9.46
CA THR A 150 23.24 -17.96 10.50
C THR A 150 22.08 -17.09 10.02
N GLY A 151 22.40 -15.95 9.38
CA GLY A 151 21.37 -15.09 8.81
C GLY A 151 20.64 -15.72 7.63
N VAL A 152 21.35 -16.48 6.78
CA VAL A 152 20.75 -17.19 5.62
C VAL A 152 19.83 -18.32 6.07
N GLU A 153 20.23 -19.12 7.04
CA GLU A 153 19.39 -20.19 7.63
C GLU A 153 18.11 -19.61 8.25
N ARG A 154 18.24 -18.47 8.95
CA ARG A 154 17.08 -17.76 9.50
C ARG A 154 16.18 -17.19 8.39
N TRP A 155 16.78 -16.74 7.28
CA TRP A 155 16.04 -16.33 6.10
C TRP A 155 15.25 -17.48 5.48
N ASP A 156 15.84 -18.67 5.33
CA ASP A 156 15.16 -19.88 4.85
C ASP A 156 14.02 -20.29 5.78
N TYR A 157 14.24 -20.21 7.11
CA TYR A 157 13.19 -20.43 8.10
C TYR A 157 11.99 -19.52 7.84
N TRP A 158 12.19 -18.20 7.76
CA TRP A 158 11.09 -17.28 7.53
C TRP A 158 10.45 -17.40 6.15
N ARG A 159 11.20 -17.81 5.14
CA ARG A 159 10.65 -18.08 3.79
C ARG A 159 9.68 -19.23 3.77
N SER A 160 9.89 -20.26 4.58
CA SER A 160 9.07 -21.47 4.67
C SER A 160 8.09 -21.46 5.84
N TRP A 161 8.20 -20.47 6.75
CA TRP A 161 7.39 -20.45 7.95
C TRP A 161 5.90 -20.29 7.63
N THR A 162 5.09 -21.13 8.26
CA THR A 162 3.63 -21.07 8.26
C THR A 162 3.11 -21.23 9.68
N PRO A 163 2.01 -20.55 10.04
CA PRO A 163 1.45 -20.68 11.37
C PRO A 163 0.94 -22.12 11.64
N ALA A 164 1.10 -22.59 12.87
CA ALA A 164 0.50 -23.84 13.29
C ALA A 164 -1.04 -23.76 13.26
N ARG A 165 -1.70 -24.86 12.93
CA ARG A 165 -3.18 -24.92 12.77
C ARG A 165 -3.95 -24.46 13.98
N ASN A 166 -3.43 -24.72 15.18
CA ASN A 166 -4.05 -24.40 16.47
C ASN A 166 -3.45 -23.15 17.13
N ALA A 167 -2.64 -22.38 16.43
CA ALA A 167 -2.04 -21.18 17.01
C ALA A 167 -3.11 -20.11 17.27
N LYS A 168 -2.96 -19.38 18.38
CA LYS A 168 -3.85 -18.27 18.71
C LYS A 168 -3.75 -17.16 17.66
N PRO A 169 -4.85 -16.49 17.30
CA PRO A 169 -4.86 -15.45 16.26
C PRO A 169 -3.81 -14.34 16.49
N ALA A 170 -3.60 -13.90 17.72
CA ALA A 170 -2.59 -12.89 18.05
C ALA A 170 -1.17 -13.39 17.76
N THR A 171 -0.84 -14.64 18.11
CA THR A 171 0.46 -15.26 17.83
C THR A 171 0.69 -15.41 16.33
N VAL A 172 -0.36 -15.77 15.58
CA VAL A 172 -0.29 -15.87 14.11
C VAL A 172 0.01 -14.49 13.51
N ARG A 173 -0.71 -13.44 13.93
CA ARG A 173 -0.48 -12.09 13.42
C ARG A 173 0.92 -11.58 13.73
N LEU A 174 1.38 -11.75 14.96
CA LEU A 174 2.74 -11.35 15.34
C LEU A 174 3.79 -12.12 14.50
N GLY A 175 3.61 -13.43 14.34
CA GLY A 175 4.49 -14.25 13.49
C GLY A 175 4.54 -13.75 12.04
N LEU A 176 3.39 -13.47 11.43
CA LEU A 176 3.31 -12.90 10.07
C LEU A 176 3.94 -11.51 9.98
N ALA A 177 3.77 -10.68 11.01
CA ALA A 177 4.38 -9.34 11.05
C ALA A 177 5.91 -9.41 11.12
N VAL A 178 6.45 -10.30 11.96
CA VAL A 178 7.90 -10.54 12.05
C VAL A 178 8.44 -11.13 10.76
N GLN A 179 7.74 -12.10 10.16
CA GLN A 179 8.08 -12.66 8.86
C GLN A 179 8.16 -11.57 7.79
N CYS A 180 7.14 -10.69 7.74
CA CYS A 180 7.14 -9.55 6.82
C CYS A 180 8.36 -8.67 7.01
N LEU A 181 8.60 -8.19 8.23
CA LEU A 181 9.72 -7.30 8.54
C LEU A 181 11.07 -7.96 8.25
N PHE A 182 11.26 -9.21 8.68
CA PHE A 182 12.49 -9.94 8.48
C PHE A 182 12.81 -10.11 6.98
N LEU A 183 11.87 -10.68 6.23
CA LEU A 183 12.06 -10.89 4.80
C LEU A 183 12.24 -9.58 4.05
N ASN A 184 11.47 -8.55 4.38
CA ASN A 184 11.59 -7.25 3.75
C ASN A 184 12.96 -6.60 3.96
N ARG A 185 13.57 -6.79 5.12
CA ARG A 185 14.87 -6.20 5.44
C ARG A 185 16.07 -7.02 4.99
N THR A 186 15.89 -8.31 4.75
CA THR A 186 16.97 -9.24 4.44
C THR A 186 16.92 -9.81 3.02
N THR A 187 15.81 -9.63 2.30
CA THR A 187 15.70 -10.06 0.89
C THR A 187 16.12 -8.93 -0.06
N PHE A 188 16.71 -9.29 -1.18
CA PHE A 188 17.08 -8.35 -2.24
C PHE A 188 15.89 -7.48 -2.65
N SER A 189 16.10 -6.16 -2.66
CA SER A 189 15.08 -5.13 -2.95
C SER A 189 13.85 -5.13 -2.02
N GLY A 190 13.84 -5.89 -0.91
CA GLY A 190 12.71 -5.97 0.00
C GLY A 190 11.54 -6.80 -0.51
N ILE A 191 11.76 -7.64 -1.50
CA ILE A 191 10.74 -8.48 -2.14
C ILE A 191 10.31 -9.58 -1.16
N LEU A 192 9.04 -9.61 -0.81
CA LEU A 192 8.48 -10.57 0.15
C LEU A 192 8.22 -11.95 -0.48
N HIS A 193 7.89 -12.00 -1.76
CA HIS A 193 7.46 -13.19 -2.47
C HIS A 193 8.34 -13.47 -3.71
N GLY A 194 8.12 -14.59 -4.38
CA GLY A 194 8.82 -14.93 -5.63
C GLY A 194 10.23 -15.48 -5.43
N LYS A 195 11.11 -15.27 -6.40
CA LYS A 195 12.43 -15.91 -6.49
C LYS A 195 13.59 -15.07 -5.92
N ALA A 196 13.32 -13.91 -5.34
CA ALA A 196 14.37 -13.07 -4.78
C ALA A 196 15.07 -13.78 -3.60
N GLY A 197 16.40 -13.78 -3.62
CA GLY A 197 17.25 -14.37 -2.59
C GLY A 197 17.62 -13.38 -1.48
N PRO A 198 18.37 -13.85 -0.47
CA PRO A 198 18.87 -13.00 0.60
C PRO A 198 19.88 -11.98 0.07
N ILE A 199 19.96 -10.83 0.72
CA ILE A 199 20.98 -9.82 0.42
C ILE A 199 22.35 -10.46 0.65
N GLY A 200 23.31 -10.21 -0.25
CA GLY A 200 24.62 -10.82 -0.21
C GLY A 200 24.71 -12.21 -0.88
N GLY A 201 23.56 -12.73 -1.29
CA GLY A 201 23.44 -14.08 -1.85
C GLY A 201 23.52 -15.18 -0.80
N ARG A 202 23.33 -16.43 -1.20
CA ARG A 202 23.34 -17.56 -0.26
C ARG A 202 24.70 -17.84 0.35
N LYS A 203 25.79 -17.56 -0.35
CA LYS A 203 27.17 -17.75 0.15
C LYS A 203 27.69 -16.56 0.96
N GLN A 204 26.97 -15.43 0.98
CA GLN A 204 27.37 -14.20 1.66
C GLN A 204 28.78 -13.68 1.28
N GLU A 205 29.17 -13.88 0.03
CA GLU A 205 30.47 -13.47 -0.52
C GLU A 205 30.45 -12.04 -1.09
N SER A 206 29.27 -11.39 -1.08
CA SER A 206 29.12 -10.01 -1.55
C SER A 206 29.63 -9.02 -0.50
N GLN A 207 30.03 -7.82 -0.96
CA GLN A 207 30.39 -6.72 -0.06
C GLN A 207 29.25 -6.29 0.87
N TYR A 208 28.01 -6.63 0.55
CA TYR A 208 26.81 -6.34 1.34
C TYR A 208 26.28 -7.64 1.96
N GLY A 209 26.46 -7.82 3.26
CA GLY A 209 25.88 -8.92 4.00
C GLY A 209 24.37 -8.77 4.22
N ILE A 210 23.73 -9.86 4.66
CA ILE A 210 22.27 -9.97 4.85
C ILE A 210 21.71 -8.89 5.78
N GLY A 211 22.48 -8.43 6.77
CA GLY A 211 22.11 -7.41 7.75
C GLY A 211 22.29 -5.96 7.31
N CYS A 212 22.85 -5.69 6.12
CA CYS A 212 23.22 -4.32 5.70
C CYS A 212 22.04 -3.34 5.61
N ARG A 213 20.80 -3.83 5.61
CA ARG A 213 19.57 -3.03 5.59
C ARG A 213 18.81 -3.04 6.91
N TRP A 214 19.39 -3.63 7.94
CA TRP A 214 18.78 -3.74 9.26
C TRP A 214 19.48 -2.79 10.24
N ASN A 215 18.86 -1.65 10.47
CA ASN A 215 19.27 -0.72 11.53
C ASN A 215 18.16 -0.75 12.61
N PRO A 216 18.37 -1.46 13.74
CA PRO A 216 17.34 -1.67 14.75
C PRO A 216 16.82 -0.35 15.34
N ALA A 217 17.69 0.59 15.67
CA ALA A 217 17.27 1.88 16.23
C ALA A 217 16.37 2.66 15.28
N SER A 218 16.72 2.70 13.98
CA SER A 218 15.89 3.38 12.99
C SER A 218 14.57 2.65 12.71
N ILE A 219 14.56 1.31 12.80
CA ILE A 219 13.33 0.52 12.64
C ILE A 219 12.42 0.76 13.84
N GLU A 220 12.97 0.70 15.06
CA GLU A 220 12.23 0.97 16.30
C GLU A 220 11.60 2.37 16.31
N GLU A 221 12.36 3.42 16.00
CA GLU A 221 11.83 4.78 15.92
C GLU A 221 10.60 4.87 14.99
N ARG A 222 10.66 4.20 13.84
CA ARG A 222 9.56 4.18 12.87
C ARG A 222 8.36 3.34 13.35
N LEU A 223 8.59 2.24 14.04
CA LEU A 223 7.53 1.43 14.62
C LEU A 223 6.82 2.20 15.75
N ARG A 224 7.56 2.86 16.64
CA ARG A 224 6.97 3.72 17.69
C ARG A 224 6.15 4.86 17.09
N TYR A 225 6.60 5.42 15.99
CA TYR A 225 5.83 6.44 15.27
C TYR A 225 4.48 5.88 14.76
N ILE A 226 4.44 4.66 14.23
CA ILE A 226 3.20 4.02 13.76
C ILE A 226 2.25 3.75 14.94
N GLY A 227 2.76 3.21 16.06
CA GLY A 227 2.00 3.03 17.28
C GLY A 227 1.38 4.35 17.77
N HIS A 228 2.17 5.42 17.80
CA HIS A 228 1.69 6.76 18.16
C HIS A 228 0.60 7.29 17.20
N LEU A 229 0.72 7.07 15.90
CA LEU A 229 -0.34 7.44 14.95
C LEU A 229 -1.65 6.69 15.24
N TYR A 230 -1.56 5.44 15.63
CA TYR A 230 -2.73 4.63 15.98
C TYR A 230 -3.35 5.08 17.31
N GLU A 231 -2.56 5.24 18.35
CA GLU A 231 -2.99 5.74 19.67
C GLU A 231 -3.67 7.11 19.58
N THR A 232 -3.18 7.98 18.72
CA THR A 232 -3.75 9.33 18.51
C THR A 232 -4.92 9.35 17.52
N GLY A 233 -5.33 8.19 16.99
CA GLY A 233 -6.42 8.06 16.02
C GLY A 233 -6.11 8.64 14.63
N ARG A 234 -4.83 8.84 14.32
CA ARG A 234 -4.39 9.31 13.00
C ARG A 234 -4.21 8.18 11.99
N LEU A 235 -3.74 7.02 12.43
CA LEU A 235 -3.93 5.77 11.71
C LEU A 235 -5.23 5.16 12.22
N VAL A 236 -6.32 5.30 11.46
CA VAL A 236 -7.65 4.91 11.95
C VAL A 236 -7.87 3.40 11.93
N ASP A 237 -7.33 2.71 10.94
CA ASP A 237 -7.43 1.25 10.85
C ASP A 237 -6.44 0.69 9.80
N VAL A 238 -6.28 -0.63 9.86
CA VAL A 238 -5.52 -1.41 8.87
C VAL A 238 -6.39 -2.59 8.43
N TRP A 239 -6.88 -2.53 7.19
CA TRP A 239 -7.79 -3.54 6.64
C TRP A 239 -7.06 -4.59 5.80
N ARG A 240 -7.38 -5.85 6.05
CA ARG A 240 -7.05 -6.93 5.13
C ARG A 240 -8.17 -7.08 4.10
N LYS A 241 -8.16 -6.19 3.11
CA LYS A 241 -9.15 -6.15 2.04
C LYS A 241 -8.45 -5.84 0.72
N ASP A 242 -9.02 -6.29 -0.36
CA ASP A 242 -8.59 -5.81 -1.67
C ASP A 242 -9.04 -4.36 -1.89
N TRP A 243 -8.53 -3.73 -2.93
CA TRP A 243 -8.81 -2.34 -3.26
C TRP A 243 -10.30 -2.08 -3.50
N LYS A 244 -11.02 -3.02 -4.13
CA LYS A 244 -12.43 -2.88 -4.48
C LYS A 244 -13.32 -2.92 -3.24
N GLN A 245 -13.08 -3.89 -2.36
CA GLN A 245 -13.74 -3.98 -1.06
C GLN A 245 -13.42 -2.75 -0.21
N THR A 246 -12.15 -2.34 -0.18
CA THR A 246 -11.73 -1.15 0.58
C THR A 246 -12.49 0.10 0.13
N LEU A 247 -12.52 0.38 -1.18
CA LEU A 247 -13.20 1.56 -1.71
C LEU A 247 -14.73 1.49 -1.54
N ALA A 248 -15.32 0.28 -1.53
CA ALA A 248 -16.75 0.09 -1.30
C ALA A 248 -17.12 0.32 0.17
N ASP A 249 -16.30 -0.16 1.11
CA ASP A 249 -16.62 -0.14 2.53
C ASP A 249 -16.33 1.21 3.20
N VAL A 250 -15.44 2.04 2.63
CA VAL A 250 -15.14 3.37 3.18
C VAL A 250 -16.38 4.26 3.34
N PRO A 251 -17.31 4.38 2.36
CA PRO A 251 -18.54 5.14 2.53
C PRO A 251 -19.47 4.61 3.63
N GLU A 252 -19.45 3.31 3.87
CA GLU A 252 -20.28 2.70 4.92
C GLU A 252 -19.71 2.99 6.31
N HIS A 253 -18.36 2.99 6.45
CA HIS A 253 -17.69 3.25 7.73
C HIS A 253 -17.55 4.74 8.06
N TYR A 254 -17.45 5.59 7.03
CA TYR A 254 -17.20 7.03 7.19
C TYR A 254 -18.17 7.89 6.37
N PRO A 255 -19.51 7.66 6.43
CA PRO A 255 -20.50 8.34 5.58
C PRO A 255 -20.47 9.86 5.74
N GLN A 256 -20.11 10.36 6.93
CA GLN A 256 -20.03 11.80 7.23
C GLN A 256 -18.88 12.52 6.52
N LEU A 257 -17.91 11.78 5.99
CA LEU A 257 -16.75 12.36 5.27
C LEU A 257 -16.95 12.35 3.75
N ILE A 258 -17.94 11.63 3.25
CA ILE A 258 -18.20 11.46 1.83
C ILE A 258 -19.03 12.65 1.30
N PRO A 259 -18.77 13.09 0.08
CA PRO A 259 -17.69 12.73 -0.84
C PRO A 259 -16.47 13.66 -0.78
N SER A 260 -16.51 14.72 0.03
CA SER A 260 -15.63 15.88 -0.10
C SER A 260 -14.41 15.86 0.82
N ARG A 261 -14.40 14.98 1.84
CA ARG A 261 -13.37 14.94 2.89
C ARG A 261 -12.52 13.68 2.89
N VAL A 262 -12.77 12.79 1.93
CA VAL A 262 -11.96 11.58 1.70
C VAL A 262 -11.27 11.66 0.36
N VAL A 263 -10.02 11.24 0.32
CA VAL A 263 -9.25 11.03 -0.91
C VAL A 263 -8.63 9.64 -0.84
N ALA A 264 -8.78 8.83 -1.90
CA ALA A 264 -7.99 7.63 -2.05
C ALA A 264 -6.67 7.95 -2.74
N TYR A 265 -5.57 7.46 -2.21
CA TYR A 265 -4.30 7.38 -2.91
C TYR A 265 -4.09 5.93 -3.37
N LEU A 266 -3.98 5.75 -4.68
CA LEU A 266 -3.91 4.46 -5.34
C LEU A 266 -2.54 4.30 -5.99
N ASP A 267 -1.78 3.30 -5.57
CA ASP A 267 -0.51 2.91 -6.16
C ASP A 267 -0.54 1.41 -6.53
N PRO A 268 -1.34 1.04 -7.53
CA PRO A 268 -1.48 -0.36 -7.92
C PRO A 268 -0.18 -0.92 -8.50
N PRO A 269 -0.01 -2.25 -8.51
CA PRO A 269 1.08 -2.88 -9.25
C PRO A 269 1.12 -2.39 -10.70
N TYR A 270 2.31 -2.10 -11.22
CA TYR A 270 2.46 -1.54 -12.57
C TYR A 270 2.18 -2.56 -13.65
N LEU A 271 1.72 -2.10 -14.82
CA LEU A 271 1.34 -2.93 -15.96
C LEU A 271 2.41 -3.95 -16.39
N GLU A 272 3.68 -3.53 -16.39
CA GLU A 272 4.78 -4.38 -16.88
C GLU A 272 5.52 -5.15 -15.77
N LYS A 273 5.38 -4.76 -14.51
CA LYS A 273 6.22 -5.28 -13.41
C LYS A 273 5.46 -6.12 -12.39
N ALA A 274 4.15 -6.20 -12.48
CA ALA A 274 3.30 -6.81 -11.47
C ALA A 274 3.64 -8.29 -11.20
N SER A 275 3.85 -9.08 -12.25
CA SER A 275 4.10 -10.52 -12.15
C SER A 275 5.42 -10.90 -11.46
N HIS A 276 6.40 -9.98 -11.43
CA HIS A 276 7.72 -10.25 -10.86
C HIS A 276 7.89 -9.83 -9.41
N LEU A 277 7.07 -8.90 -8.93
CA LEU A 277 7.30 -8.23 -7.65
C LEU A 277 6.23 -8.55 -6.60
N TYR A 278 5.02 -8.90 -7.00
CA TYR A 278 3.87 -9.03 -6.11
C TYR A 278 3.33 -10.47 -6.09
N ARG A 279 2.82 -10.89 -4.93
CA ARG A 279 2.25 -12.23 -4.72
C ARG A 279 0.97 -12.44 -5.53
N THR A 280 0.19 -11.42 -5.59
CA THR A 280 -1.11 -11.39 -6.25
C THR A 280 -1.13 -10.21 -7.20
N SER A 281 -0.90 -10.45 -8.47
CA SER A 281 -1.14 -9.44 -9.49
C SER A 281 -2.64 -9.12 -9.52
N PHE A 282 -3.13 -8.29 -8.63
CA PHE A 282 -4.54 -7.89 -8.56
C PHE A 282 -5.58 -9.02 -8.39
N ASP A 283 -5.19 -10.29 -8.39
CA ASP A 283 -6.12 -11.41 -8.33
C ASP A 283 -6.53 -11.72 -6.89
N PRO A 284 -7.74 -11.39 -6.46
CA PRO A 284 -8.24 -11.69 -5.12
C PRO A 284 -8.47 -13.18 -4.88
N SER A 285 -8.54 -14.01 -5.92
CA SER A 285 -8.80 -15.45 -5.79
C SER A 285 -7.60 -16.26 -5.27
N GLY A 286 -6.43 -15.62 -5.14
CA GLY A 286 -5.30 -16.19 -4.39
C GLY A 286 -4.69 -17.46 -4.97
N GLY A 287 -4.89 -17.75 -6.23
CA GLY A 287 -4.33 -18.90 -6.90
C GLY A 287 -2.80 -18.85 -6.92
N TYR A 288 -2.16 -19.71 -6.13
CA TYR A 288 -0.73 -20.00 -6.20
C TYR A 288 -0.41 -20.61 -7.58
N GLY A 289 0.11 -19.83 -8.50
CA GLY A 289 0.44 -20.34 -9.82
C GLY A 289 1.26 -19.33 -10.64
N GLY A 290 2.40 -18.93 -10.11
CA GLY A 290 3.41 -18.16 -10.83
C GLY A 290 4.52 -19.10 -11.29
N ASP A 291 4.38 -19.71 -12.44
CA ASP A 291 5.51 -20.23 -13.21
C ASP A 291 6.29 -19.03 -13.75
N GLY A 292 7.53 -18.94 -13.33
CA GLY A 292 8.44 -17.81 -13.55
C GLY A 292 8.89 -17.55 -14.99
N ALA A 293 7.97 -17.51 -15.93
CA ALA A 293 8.23 -17.07 -17.29
C ALA A 293 7.68 -15.64 -17.47
N GLY A 294 8.57 -14.68 -17.60
CA GLY A 294 8.32 -13.25 -17.70
C GLY A 294 7.50 -12.77 -18.90
N LYS A 295 6.36 -13.38 -19.12
CA LYS A 295 5.35 -12.91 -20.06
C LYS A 295 4.16 -12.39 -19.26
N SER A 296 3.82 -11.12 -19.43
CA SER A 296 2.56 -10.57 -18.93
C SER A 296 1.41 -11.48 -19.37
N ARG A 297 0.63 -11.95 -18.39
CA ARG A 297 -0.55 -12.78 -18.70
C ARG A 297 -1.60 -11.87 -19.34
N PRO A 298 -2.40 -12.37 -20.31
CA PRO A 298 -3.50 -11.61 -20.90
C PRO A 298 -4.47 -11.01 -19.87
N ASN A 299 -4.52 -11.58 -18.66
CA ASN A 299 -5.38 -11.13 -17.57
C ASN A 299 -4.87 -9.90 -16.79
N ASP A 300 -3.57 -9.56 -16.86
CA ASP A 300 -3.05 -8.41 -16.11
C ASP A 300 -3.68 -7.09 -16.55
N HIS A 301 -3.92 -6.92 -17.85
CA HIS A 301 -4.63 -5.75 -18.39
C HIS A 301 -6.09 -5.68 -17.93
N MET A 302 -6.76 -6.82 -17.79
CA MET A 302 -8.17 -6.87 -17.33
C MET A 302 -8.34 -6.32 -15.93
N LEU A 303 -7.38 -6.54 -15.04
CA LEU A 303 -7.45 -6.03 -13.67
C LEU A 303 -7.32 -4.50 -13.60
N HIS A 304 -6.46 -3.92 -14.45
CA HIS A 304 -6.36 -2.47 -14.59
C HIS A 304 -7.63 -1.86 -15.20
N ILE A 305 -8.25 -2.55 -16.17
CA ILE A 305 -9.55 -2.16 -16.73
C ILE A 305 -10.65 -2.23 -15.66
N GLN A 306 -10.64 -3.25 -14.80
CA GLN A 306 -11.57 -3.35 -13.68
C GLN A 306 -11.42 -2.20 -12.70
N LEU A 307 -10.17 -1.83 -12.34
CA LEU A 307 -9.90 -0.68 -11.49
C LEU A 307 -10.42 0.61 -12.13
N ALA A 308 -10.04 0.88 -13.38
CA ALA A 308 -10.48 2.07 -14.10
C ALA A 308 -12.01 2.14 -14.23
N THR A 309 -12.65 1.00 -14.51
CA THR A 309 -14.12 0.90 -14.57
C THR A 309 -14.75 1.20 -13.22
N TYR A 310 -14.24 0.61 -12.13
CA TYR A 310 -14.75 0.88 -10.79
C TYR A 310 -14.60 2.36 -10.41
N LEU A 311 -13.43 2.95 -10.65
CA LEU A 311 -13.16 4.36 -10.38
C LEU A 311 -14.08 5.29 -11.18
N ARG A 312 -14.49 4.88 -12.37
CA ARG A 312 -15.43 5.61 -13.23
C ARG A 312 -16.86 5.52 -12.74
N THR A 313 -17.29 4.32 -12.38
CA THR A 313 -18.72 4.00 -12.22
C THR A 313 -19.16 3.94 -10.76
N LYS A 314 -18.27 3.62 -9.83
CA LYS A 314 -18.64 3.30 -8.44
C LYS A 314 -17.93 4.10 -7.36
N ALA A 315 -16.83 4.82 -7.70
CA ALA A 315 -16.12 5.61 -6.70
C ALA A 315 -16.96 6.79 -6.19
N GLN A 316 -17.21 6.84 -4.90
CA GLN A 316 -18.07 7.84 -4.26
C GLN A 316 -17.30 9.06 -3.73
N PHE A 317 -15.97 9.02 -3.76
CA PHE A 317 -15.08 10.08 -3.32
C PHE A 317 -13.89 10.24 -4.27
N ARG A 318 -13.15 11.31 -4.09
CA ARG A 318 -12.04 11.67 -4.98
C ARG A 318 -10.85 10.75 -4.77
N TRP A 319 -10.03 10.64 -5.81
CA TRP A 319 -8.84 9.81 -5.80
C TRP A 319 -7.68 10.44 -6.57
N LEU A 320 -6.48 10.03 -6.19
CA LEU A 320 -5.20 10.27 -6.86
C LEU A 320 -4.55 8.91 -7.13
N LEU A 321 -4.15 8.68 -8.36
CA LEU A 321 -3.59 7.43 -8.84
C LEU A 321 -2.18 7.67 -9.37
N SER A 322 -1.22 6.83 -9.01
CA SER A 322 0.13 6.82 -9.57
C SER A 322 0.40 5.55 -10.36
N TYR A 323 1.07 5.71 -11.50
CA TYR A 323 1.55 4.64 -12.38
C TYR A 323 2.90 5.00 -12.98
N ASP A 324 3.61 3.99 -13.52
CA ASP A 324 4.65 4.25 -14.49
C ASP A 324 4.05 4.88 -15.78
N ASN A 325 4.86 5.66 -16.49
CA ASN A 325 4.43 6.28 -17.73
C ASN A 325 4.29 5.23 -18.85
N ASN A 326 3.11 4.64 -18.92
CA ASN A 326 2.76 3.69 -19.97
C ASN A 326 1.67 4.29 -20.87
N PRO A 327 1.90 4.42 -22.19
CA PRO A 327 0.93 5.00 -23.13
C PRO A 327 -0.44 4.33 -23.11
N LEU A 328 -0.51 3.03 -22.83
CA LEU A 328 -1.80 2.32 -22.73
C LEU A 328 -2.74 2.96 -21.69
N LEU A 329 -2.20 3.57 -20.63
CA LEU A 329 -3.04 4.20 -19.60
C LEU A 329 -3.76 5.45 -20.12
N THR A 330 -3.12 6.21 -20.99
CA THR A 330 -3.64 7.48 -21.51
C THR A 330 -4.34 7.36 -22.86
N ASP A 331 -4.04 6.30 -23.62
CA ASP A 331 -4.55 6.14 -25.00
C ASP A 331 -5.73 5.17 -25.07
N SER A 332 -5.84 4.25 -24.09
CA SER A 332 -6.95 3.29 -24.07
C SER A 332 -8.24 3.90 -23.48
N PRO A 333 -9.36 3.85 -24.26
CA PRO A 333 -10.66 4.30 -23.75
C PRO A 333 -11.18 3.46 -22.56
N TRP A 334 -10.69 2.25 -22.40
CA TRP A 334 -11.03 1.38 -21.27
C TRP A 334 -10.28 1.75 -19.98
N LEU A 335 -9.19 2.51 -20.11
CA LEU A 335 -8.38 3.00 -18.98
C LEU A 335 -8.70 4.48 -18.74
N TYR A 336 -7.76 5.37 -18.99
CA TYR A 336 -7.87 6.76 -18.57
C TYR A 336 -7.73 7.75 -19.76
N ALA A 337 -8.03 7.33 -20.99
CA ALA A 337 -7.95 8.22 -22.17
C ALA A 337 -8.90 9.42 -22.07
N HIS A 338 -10.06 9.24 -21.45
CA HIS A 338 -11.08 10.29 -21.37
C HIS A 338 -10.70 11.41 -20.41
N ALA A 339 -11.10 12.64 -20.77
CA ALA A 339 -10.98 13.83 -19.90
C ALA A 339 -11.94 13.84 -18.73
N ARG A 340 -12.98 13.02 -18.77
CA ARG A 340 -14.03 12.96 -17.76
C ARG A 340 -14.49 11.54 -17.54
N MET A 341 -14.64 11.18 -16.29
CA MET A 341 -15.28 9.94 -15.87
C MET A 341 -16.74 10.20 -15.54
N THR A 342 -17.64 9.62 -16.32
CA THR A 342 -19.09 9.78 -16.16
C THR A 342 -19.71 8.42 -15.84
N PRO A 343 -20.27 8.23 -14.65
CA PRO A 343 -21.02 7.02 -14.31
C PRO A 343 -22.33 6.96 -15.11
N SER A 344 -22.93 5.77 -15.16
CA SER A 344 -24.26 5.61 -15.75
C SER A 344 -25.30 6.42 -14.98
N LYS A 345 -26.48 6.63 -15.58
CA LYS A 345 -27.60 7.29 -14.89
C LYS A 345 -28.01 6.48 -13.66
N GLU A 346 -28.10 5.18 -13.81
CA GLU A 346 -28.43 4.25 -12.73
C GLU A 346 -27.44 4.30 -11.56
N ASP A 347 -26.13 4.24 -11.83
CA ASP A 347 -25.11 4.34 -10.79
C ASP A 347 -25.17 5.68 -10.05
N ARG A 348 -25.50 6.78 -10.75
CA ARG A 348 -25.66 8.10 -10.12
C ARG A 348 -26.85 8.16 -9.19
N GLU A 349 -27.98 7.60 -9.59
CA GLU A 349 -29.24 7.61 -8.83
C GLU A 349 -29.17 6.63 -7.65
N THR A 350 -28.63 5.42 -7.88
CA THR A 350 -28.63 4.35 -6.86
C THR A 350 -27.50 4.49 -5.86
N LEU A 351 -26.29 4.86 -6.31
CA LEU A 351 -25.07 4.89 -5.50
C LEU A 351 -24.60 6.31 -5.15
N GLY A 352 -25.29 7.34 -5.63
CA GLY A 352 -24.87 8.73 -5.44
C GLY A 352 -23.52 9.08 -6.09
N VAL A 353 -23.06 8.29 -7.05
CA VAL A 353 -21.76 8.47 -7.70
C VAL A 353 -21.79 9.71 -8.59
N ARG A 354 -20.68 10.46 -8.57
CA ARG A 354 -20.55 11.73 -9.29
C ARG A 354 -19.70 11.59 -10.56
N SER A 355 -19.95 12.49 -11.50
CA SER A 355 -19.01 12.68 -12.62
C SER A 355 -17.79 13.46 -12.16
N TRP A 356 -16.60 13.01 -12.52
CA TRP A 356 -15.34 13.65 -12.18
C TRP A 356 -14.56 14.05 -13.43
N ASN A 357 -14.02 15.25 -13.46
CA ASN A 357 -13.00 15.59 -14.45
C ASN A 357 -11.69 14.92 -14.06
N LEU A 358 -10.94 14.45 -15.05
CA LEU A 358 -9.60 13.90 -14.86
C LEU A 358 -8.54 14.95 -15.17
N THR A 359 -7.55 15.00 -14.29
CA THR A 359 -6.30 15.71 -14.54
C THR A 359 -5.17 14.69 -14.63
N LYS A 360 -4.35 14.78 -15.66
CA LYS A 360 -3.21 13.89 -15.91
C LYS A 360 -1.93 14.72 -15.92
N ARG A 361 -0.89 14.23 -15.20
CA ARG A 361 0.41 14.90 -15.11
C ARG A 361 1.52 13.87 -15.17
N LEU A 362 2.60 14.21 -15.89
CA LEU A 362 3.86 13.48 -15.80
C LEU A 362 4.78 14.20 -14.80
N VAL A 363 5.32 13.43 -13.88
CA VAL A 363 6.27 13.88 -12.88
C VAL A 363 7.62 13.21 -13.12
N LYS A 364 8.66 14.01 -13.32
CA LYS A 364 10.02 13.48 -13.44
C LYS A 364 10.55 13.07 -12.09
N MET A 365 10.85 11.79 -11.93
CA MET A 365 11.36 11.22 -10.70
C MET A 365 12.81 10.79 -10.84
N ARG A 366 13.59 10.95 -9.76
CA ARG A 366 14.92 10.36 -9.63
C ARG A 366 14.85 9.13 -8.74
N TYR A 367 15.03 7.97 -9.32
CA TYR A 367 15.13 6.72 -8.58
C TYR A 367 16.58 6.45 -8.15
N THR A 368 16.79 6.24 -6.84
CA THR A 368 18.11 5.93 -6.27
C THR A 368 18.40 4.43 -6.14
N ALA A 369 17.42 3.59 -6.42
CA ALA A 369 17.46 2.14 -6.17
C ALA A 369 17.72 1.33 -7.43
N SER A 370 18.64 1.71 -8.28
CA SER A 370 19.10 0.83 -9.35
C SER A 370 20.55 0.43 -9.12
N GLY A 371 20.83 -0.87 -9.27
CA GLY A 371 22.17 -1.43 -9.18
C GLY A 371 23.21 -0.71 -10.06
N LYS A 372 24.27 -1.38 -10.46
CA LYS A 372 25.50 -0.89 -11.12
C LYS A 372 25.42 0.24 -12.17
N THR A 373 24.25 0.68 -12.61
CA THR A 373 24.08 1.65 -13.71
C THR A 373 23.64 3.06 -13.30
N GLY A 374 23.67 3.41 -12.01
CA GLY A 374 23.44 4.80 -11.58
C GLY A 374 21.96 5.22 -11.49
N LYS A 375 21.73 6.47 -11.13
CA LYS A 375 20.41 7.10 -10.97
C LYS A 375 19.65 7.08 -12.30
N ARG A 376 18.52 6.42 -12.35
CA ARG A 376 17.60 6.49 -13.51
C ARG A 376 16.55 7.56 -13.28
N ASN A 377 16.40 8.46 -14.23
CA ASN A 377 15.22 9.30 -14.33
C ASN A 377 14.09 8.44 -14.90
N ALA A 378 12.92 8.49 -14.29
CA ALA A 378 11.71 7.89 -14.82
C ALA A 378 10.57 8.89 -14.69
N ASP A 379 9.66 8.85 -15.62
CA ASP A 379 8.44 9.64 -15.56
C ASP A 379 7.37 8.81 -14.87
N GLU A 380 6.79 9.37 -13.80
CA GLU A 380 5.60 8.84 -13.15
C GLU A 380 4.36 9.56 -13.66
N LEU A 381 3.33 8.81 -13.98
CA LEU A 381 2.04 9.33 -14.36
C LEU A 381 1.14 9.49 -13.14
N LEU A 382 0.70 10.71 -12.87
CA LEU A 382 -0.34 11.00 -11.89
C LEU A 382 -1.66 11.27 -12.59
N ILE A 383 -2.71 10.59 -12.15
CA ILE A 383 -4.09 10.77 -12.63
C ILE A 383 -4.96 11.06 -11.42
N THR A 384 -5.77 12.11 -11.46
CA THR A 384 -6.59 12.49 -10.31
C THR A 384 -7.93 13.08 -10.71
N THR A 385 -8.91 12.90 -9.83
CA THR A 385 -10.21 13.58 -9.85
C THR A 385 -10.25 14.84 -8.99
N LEU A 386 -9.14 15.24 -8.38
CA LEU A 386 -9.04 16.53 -7.67
C LEU A 386 -9.28 17.68 -8.65
N PRO A 387 -9.80 18.84 -8.19
CA PRO A 387 -10.09 19.95 -9.07
C PRO A 387 -8.85 20.36 -9.88
N SER A 388 -8.97 20.43 -11.20
CA SER A 388 -7.85 20.74 -12.10
C SER A 388 -7.27 22.14 -11.86
N SER A 389 -8.12 23.09 -11.45
CA SER A 389 -7.71 24.46 -11.09
C SER A 389 -6.84 24.54 -9.83
N THR A 390 -6.82 23.48 -9.02
CA THR A 390 -6.06 23.43 -7.76
C THR A 390 -4.80 22.57 -7.86
N VAL A 391 -4.64 21.79 -8.93
CA VAL A 391 -3.42 21.01 -9.15
C VAL A 391 -2.29 21.93 -9.59
N PRO A 392 -1.19 22.04 -8.81
CA PRO A 392 -0.13 23.00 -9.10
C PRO A 392 0.51 22.71 -10.47
N ILE A 393 0.80 23.77 -11.21
CA ILE A 393 1.67 23.70 -12.39
C ILE A 393 3.08 23.97 -11.87
N ASP A 394 3.95 22.98 -11.95
CA ASP A 394 5.34 23.03 -11.53
C ASP A 394 6.23 22.62 -12.71
N HIS A 395 7.49 23.06 -12.69
CA HIS A 395 8.51 22.65 -13.66
C HIS A 395 8.77 21.12 -13.67
N GLN A 396 8.40 20.43 -12.58
CA GLN A 396 8.43 18.96 -12.50
C GLN A 396 7.17 18.27 -13.03
N LEU A 397 6.11 19.04 -13.29
CA LEU A 397 4.84 18.52 -13.79
C LEU A 397 4.70 18.92 -15.26
N ARG A 398 4.37 17.95 -16.08
CA ARG A 398 3.98 18.19 -17.48
C ARG A 398 2.55 17.74 -17.67
N GLU A 399 1.73 18.65 -18.19
CA GLU A 399 0.37 18.33 -18.58
C GLU A 399 0.39 17.40 -19.80
N LEU A 400 -0.43 16.36 -19.75
CA LEU A 400 -0.64 15.51 -20.90
C LEU A 400 -1.83 16.03 -21.69
N PRO A 401 -1.77 16.00 -23.04
CA PRO A 401 -2.93 16.28 -23.88
C PRO A 401 -4.06 15.32 -23.46
N MET A 402 -5.27 15.88 -23.39
CA MET A 402 -6.49 15.14 -23.07
C MET A 402 -7.20 14.75 -24.36
#